data_2f60cd66ec003c26b0b3f3511b972eba
#
_entry.id   2f60cd66ec003c26b0b3f3511b972eba
#
_cell.length_a   1.000
_cell.length_b   1.000
_cell.length_c   1.000
_cell.angle_alpha   90.00
_cell.angle_beta   90.00
_cell.angle_gamma   90.00
#
_symmetry.space_group_name_H-M   'P 1'
#
loop_
_entity.id
_entity.type
_entity.pdbx_description
1 polymer ?
#
loop_
_entity_poly.entity_id
_entity_poly.type
_entity_poly.pdbx_seq_one_letter_code
_entity_poly.pdbx_strand_id
1 'polypeptide(L)'
;LFLMKKLIRRLRTRLRRLLGKNARTVWISHPVFARHQPGAGHPDSPERTAVIEAELKRQDIWRHLQTVEAEEISDARLALVHPRKYLRSLEACLPQPDKIYRLDGDTVMSHGSLKAARHAAGAVVQAVDMVMNKKAWHAFCAVRPPGHHAHSDKASGFCLLNNVATGVMHAIAEYRLQRIAVIDF
;
A
#
# COMPACT_ATOMS: atom_id res chain seq x y z
N LEU A 1 -31.96 11.46 28.39
CA LEU A 1 -31.64 10.39 27.44
C LEU A 1 -32.11 10.73 26.02
N PHE A 2 -33.36 11.19 25.84
CA PHE A 2 -33.94 11.51 24.53
C PHE A 2 -33.26 12.71 23.83
N LEU A 3 -32.97 13.79 24.56
CA LEU A 3 -32.27 14.98 24.04
C LEU A 3 -30.85 14.63 23.56
N MET A 4 -30.14 13.78 24.30
CA MET A 4 -28.79 13.35 23.96
C MET A 4 -28.77 12.52 22.68
N LYS A 5 -29.72 11.60 22.49
CA LYS A 5 -29.88 10.84 21.24
C LYS A 5 -30.17 11.75 20.04
N LYS A 6 -30.99 12.80 20.25
CA LYS A 6 -31.32 13.79 19.21
C LYS A 6 -30.12 14.67 18.86
N LEU A 7 -29.29 15.04 19.83
CA LEU A 7 -28.06 15.79 19.63
C LEU A 7 -27.00 14.96 18.89
N ILE A 8 -26.79 13.72 19.31
CA ILE A 8 -25.86 12.77 18.64
C ILE A 8 -26.29 12.53 17.19
N ARG A 9 -27.60 12.36 16.93
CA ARG A 9 -28.12 12.19 15.57
C ARG A 9 -27.92 13.45 14.72
N ARG A 10 -28.10 14.65 15.29
CA ARG A 10 -27.84 15.94 14.60
C ARG A 10 -26.35 16.12 14.31
N LEU A 11 -25.47 15.81 15.27
CA LEU A 11 -24.02 15.85 15.10
C LEU A 11 -23.57 14.85 14.04
N ARG A 12 -24.07 13.62 14.04
CA ARG A 12 -23.79 12.61 12.99
C ARG A 12 -24.26 13.08 11.62
N THR A 13 -25.43 13.70 11.52
CA THR A 13 -25.97 14.21 10.25
C THR A 13 -25.17 15.42 9.76
N ARG A 14 -24.74 16.31 10.66
CA ARG A 14 -23.91 17.48 10.34
C ARG A 14 -22.49 17.03 9.95
N LEU A 15 -21.93 16.06 10.66
CA LEU A 15 -20.65 15.42 10.33
C LEU A 15 -20.71 14.74 8.96
N ARG A 16 -21.77 13.97 8.67
CA ARG A 16 -21.99 13.36 7.35
C ARG A 16 -22.13 14.38 6.22
N ARG A 17 -22.71 15.56 6.48
CA ARG A 17 -22.80 16.66 5.50
C ARG A 17 -21.47 17.36 5.30
N LEU A 18 -20.71 17.58 6.36
CA LEU A 18 -19.37 18.18 6.33
C LEU A 18 -18.35 17.23 5.70
N LEU A 19 -18.50 15.93 5.96
CA LEU A 19 -17.61 14.89 5.50
C LEU A 19 -17.94 14.39 4.08
N GLY A 20 -19.01 14.88 3.44
CA GLY A 20 -19.47 14.43 2.12
C GLY A 20 -20.18 13.07 2.16
N LYS A 21 -21.21 12.92 1.33
CA LYS A 21 -22.08 11.73 1.27
C LYS A 21 -21.37 10.44 0.84
N ASN A 22 -20.09 10.50 0.44
CA ASN A 22 -19.31 9.39 -0.17
C ASN A 22 -17.98 9.10 0.51
N ALA A 23 -17.82 9.47 1.80
CA ALA A 23 -16.61 9.15 2.54
C ALA A 23 -16.52 7.64 2.81
N ARG A 24 -16.00 6.89 1.87
CA ARG A 24 -15.77 5.45 1.99
C ARG A 24 -14.30 5.21 2.32
N THR A 25 -14.02 4.15 3.04
CA THR A 25 -12.69 3.59 3.10
C THR A 25 -12.43 2.89 1.77
N VAL A 26 -11.33 3.22 1.13
CA VAL A 26 -10.90 2.51 -0.08
C VAL A 26 -10.01 1.34 0.29
N TRP A 27 -10.29 0.17 -0.30
CA TRP A 27 -9.43 -1.00 -0.30
C TRP A 27 -8.66 -1.01 -1.61
N ILE A 28 -7.32 -0.95 -1.53
CA ILE A 28 -6.45 -0.98 -2.70
C ILE A 28 -5.63 -2.26 -2.68
N SER A 29 -5.77 -3.08 -3.71
CA SER A 29 -5.02 -4.32 -3.89
C SER A 29 -4.87 -4.65 -5.37
N HIS A 30 -4.11 -5.71 -5.70
CA HIS A 30 -3.94 -6.16 -7.09
C HIS A 30 -3.57 -7.65 -7.12
N PRO A 31 -4.07 -8.45 -8.08
CA PRO A 31 -3.69 -9.86 -8.21
C PRO A 31 -2.19 -10.11 -8.41
N VAL A 32 -1.45 -9.12 -8.89
CA VAL A 32 0.00 -9.20 -9.09
C VAL A 32 0.77 -9.49 -7.81
N PHE A 33 0.20 -9.17 -6.63
CA PHE A 33 0.85 -9.42 -5.34
C PHE A 33 1.07 -10.92 -5.08
N ALA A 34 0.24 -11.79 -5.62
CA ALA A 34 0.42 -13.23 -5.56
C ALA A 34 1.63 -13.73 -6.37
N ARG A 35 2.15 -12.91 -7.30
CA ARG A 35 3.34 -13.27 -8.09
C ARG A 35 4.66 -13.05 -7.35
N HIS A 36 4.66 -12.33 -6.22
CA HIS A 36 5.79 -12.31 -5.31
C HIS A 36 5.79 -13.61 -4.50
N GLN A 37 6.71 -14.53 -4.84
CA GLN A 37 6.80 -15.88 -4.27
C GLN A 37 8.17 -16.07 -3.61
N PRO A 38 8.32 -15.67 -2.34
CA PRO A 38 9.62 -15.73 -1.66
C PRO A 38 10.06 -17.15 -1.29
N GLY A 39 9.21 -18.14 -1.51
CA GLY A 39 9.47 -19.55 -1.22
C GLY A 39 8.58 -20.12 -0.11
N ALA A 40 8.54 -21.44 -0.03
CA ALA A 40 7.73 -22.14 0.98
C ALA A 40 8.19 -21.80 2.39
N GLY A 41 7.23 -21.56 3.30
CA GLY A 41 7.48 -21.25 4.70
C GLY A 41 7.97 -19.81 4.96
N HIS A 42 8.07 -18.97 3.94
CA HIS A 42 8.42 -17.57 4.13
C HIS A 42 7.26 -16.81 4.79
N PRO A 43 7.51 -15.95 5.83
CA PRO A 43 6.45 -15.23 6.53
C PRO A 43 5.61 -14.31 5.64
N ASP A 44 6.22 -13.69 4.60
CA ASP A 44 5.49 -12.92 3.60
C ASP A 44 4.88 -13.85 2.54
N SER A 45 3.90 -14.67 2.93
CA SER A 45 3.26 -15.62 2.02
C SER A 45 2.29 -14.95 1.04
N PRO A 46 2.12 -15.49 -0.19
CA PRO A 46 1.17 -14.98 -1.17
C PRO A 46 -0.28 -14.91 -0.68
N GLU A 47 -0.66 -15.78 0.24
CA GLU A 47 -2.03 -15.91 0.76
C GLU A 47 -2.42 -14.76 1.71
N ARG A 48 -1.47 -14.01 2.26
CA ARG A 48 -1.75 -12.96 3.28
C ARG A 48 -2.83 -11.97 2.84
N THR A 49 -2.78 -11.45 1.63
CA THR A 49 -3.77 -10.49 1.13
C THR A 49 -5.13 -11.15 0.91
N ALA A 50 -5.15 -12.40 0.42
CA ALA A 50 -6.38 -13.15 0.21
C ALA A 50 -7.08 -13.51 1.53
N VAL A 51 -6.32 -13.87 2.57
CA VAL A 51 -6.86 -14.17 3.90
C VAL A 51 -7.51 -12.93 4.52
N ILE A 52 -6.87 -11.76 4.42
CA ILE A 52 -7.45 -10.50 4.92
C ILE A 52 -8.75 -10.18 4.18
N GLU A 53 -8.76 -10.31 2.87
CA GLU A 53 -9.96 -10.06 2.05
C GLU A 53 -11.11 -11.02 2.41
N ALA A 54 -10.81 -12.31 2.55
CA ALA A 54 -11.79 -13.33 2.95
C ALA A 54 -12.39 -13.03 4.33
N GLU A 55 -11.56 -12.60 5.29
CA GLU A 55 -12.03 -12.25 6.63
C GLU A 55 -12.90 -11.00 6.62
N LEU A 56 -12.57 -9.98 5.86
CA LEU A 56 -13.39 -8.78 5.72
C LEU A 56 -14.76 -9.10 5.09
N LYS A 57 -14.80 -10.05 4.14
CA LYS A 57 -16.05 -10.56 3.56
C LYS A 57 -16.87 -11.33 4.60
N ARG A 58 -16.23 -12.20 5.39
CA ARG A 58 -16.89 -12.97 6.46
C ARG A 58 -17.48 -12.07 7.54
N GLN A 59 -16.81 -10.96 7.88
CA GLN A 59 -17.25 -9.95 8.87
C GLN A 59 -18.26 -8.95 8.31
N ASP A 60 -18.69 -9.09 7.06
CA ASP A 60 -19.62 -8.18 6.38
C ASP A 60 -19.10 -6.72 6.29
N ILE A 61 -17.78 -6.53 6.44
CA ILE A 61 -17.12 -5.21 6.30
C ILE A 61 -16.96 -4.85 4.83
N TRP A 62 -16.73 -5.85 3.99
CA TRP A 62 -16.42 -5.68 2.57
C TRP A 62 -17.41 -4.80 1.80
N ARG A 63 -18.70 -4.92 2.08
CA ARG A 63 -19.76 -4.10 1.42
C ARG A 63 -19.64 -2.60 1.69
N HIS A 64 -18.87 -2.21 2.71
CA HIS A 64 -18.65 -0.81 3.07
C HIS A 64 -17.37 -0.23 2.47
N LEU A 65 -16.58 -1.05 1.79
CA LEU A 65 -15.34 -0.66 1.15
C LEU A 65 -15.56 -0.32 -0.33
N GLN A 66 -14.84 0.67 -0.81
CA GLN A 66 -14.66 0.91 -2.23
C GLN A 66 -13.41 0.14 -2.67
N THR A 67 -13.54 -0.80 -3.59
CA THR A 67 -12.40 -1.56 -4.10
C THR A 67 -11.77 -0.86 -5.29
N VAL A 68 -10.45 -0.82 -5.32
CA VAL A 68 -9.65 -0.21 -6.39
C VAL A 68 -8.44 -1.10 -6.66
N GLU A 69 -8.09 -1.32 -7.91
CA GLU A 69 -6.85 -1.98 -8.28
C GLU A 69 -5.66 -1.02 -8.15
N ALA A 70 -4.56 -1.54 -7.61
CA ALA A 70 -3.33 -0.78 -7.46
C ALA A 70 -2.68 -0.51 -8.83
N GLU A 71 -2.35 0.74 -9.10
CA GLU A 71 -1.60 1.13 -10.29
C GLU A 71 -0.09 0.90 -10.11
N GLU A 72 0.60 0.60 -11.20
CA GLU A 72 2.06 0.51 -11.18
C GLU A 72 2.66 1.92 -11.11
N ILE A 73 3.60 2.11 -10.18
CA ILE A 73 4.27 3.40 -10.00
C ILE A 73 5.30 3.67 -11.09
N SER A 74 5.41 4.92 -11.52
CA SER A 74 6.44 5.35 -12.45
C SER A 74 7.83 5.48 -11.79
N ASP A 75 8.89 5.31 -12.58
CA ASP A 75 10.28 5.52 -12.15
C ASP A 75 10.54 6.93 -11.62
N ALA A 76 9.87 7.94 -12.20
CA ALA A 76 10.01 9.31 -11.76
C ALA A 76 9.53 9.51 -10.31
N ARG A 77 8.45 8.83 -9.92
CA ARG A 77 7.94 8.87 -8.54
C ARG A 77 8.78 8.03 -7.59
N LEU A 78 9.24 6.85 -8.01
CA LEU A 78 10.18 6.04 -7.22
C LEU A 78 11.49 6.78 -6.97
N ALA A 79 11.97 7.56 -7.94
CA ALA A 79 13.21 8.33 -7.81
C ALA A 79 13.19 9.42 -6.73
N LEU A 80 12.03 9.75 -6.17
CA LEU A 80 11.92 10.62 -4.99
C LEU A 80 12.48 9.96 -3.71
N VAL A 81 12.56 8.62 -3.68
CA VAL A 81 13.03 7.84 -2.53
C VAL A 81 14.23 6.98 -2.90
N HIS A 82 14.18 6.32 -4.06
CA HIS A 82 15.15 5.33 -4.49
C HIS A 82 15.98 5.86 -5.67
N PRO A 83 17.32 5.97 -5.54
CA PRO A 83 18.18 6.36 -6.65
C PRO A 83 18.00 5.42 -7.86
N ARG A 84 18.02 5.95 -9.07
CA ARG A 84 17.89 5.15 -10.30
C ARG A 84 18.89 4.00 -10.40
N LYS A 85 20.09 4.17 -9.81
CA LYS A 85 21.10 3.10 -9.72
C LYS A 85 20.56 1.89 -8.94
N TYR A 86 19.87 2.13 -7.83
CA TYR A 86 19.27 1.06 -7.03
C TYR A 86 18.14 0.37 -7.79
N LEU A 87 17.24 1.12 -8.44
CA LEU A 87 16.16 0.53 -9.24
C LEU A 87 16.73 -0.39 -10.33
N ARG A 88 17.76 0.05 -11.04
CA ARG A 88 18.45 -0.80 -12.03
C ARG A 88 19.15 -2.01 -11.42
N SER A 89 19.68 -1.91 -10.20
CA SER A 89 20.27 -3.08 -9.53
C SER A 89 19.21 -4.14 -9.18
N LEU A 90 18.02 -3.75 -8.78
CA LEU A 90 16.91 -4.69 -8.57
C LEU A 90 16.47 -5.35 -9.88
N GLU A 91 16.42 -4.60 -10.99
CA GLU A 91 16.12 -5.14 -12.31
C GLU A 91 17.15 -6.17 -12.76
N ALA A 92 18.45 -5.88 -12.52
CA ALA A 92 19.56 -6.79 -12.85
C ALA A 92 19.55 -8.08 -11.99
N CYS A 93 18.98 -8.04 -10.79
CA CYS A 93 18.82 -9.20 -9.90
C CYS A 93 17.54 -10.01 -10.17
N LEU A 94 16.73 -9.63 -11.16
CA LEU A 94 15.47 -10.31 -11.43
C LEU A 94 15.72 -11.75 -11.87
N PRO A 95 15.25 -12.76 -11.10
CA PRO A 95 15.53 -14.15 -11.45
C PRO A 95 14.66 -14.63 -12.61
N GLN A 96 15.12 -15.70 -13.27
CA GLN A 96 14.32 -16.44 -14.25
C GLN A 96 13.03 -17.00 -13.59
N PRO A 97 11.99 -17.31 -14.36
CA PRO A 97 10.82 -18.01 -13.84
C PRO A 97 11.23 -19.24 -13.00
N ASP A 98 10.49 -19.50 -11.92
CA ASP A 98 10.70 -20.60 -10.98
C ASP A 98 12.03 -20.57 -10.19
N LYS A 99 12.78 -19.47 -10.29
CA LYS A 99 13.96 -19.21 -9.48
C LYS A 99 13.71 -18.09 -8.49
N ILE A 100 14.52 -18.07 -7.42
CA ILE A 100 14.59 -16.98 -6.46
C ILE A 100 16.00 -16.41 -6.43
N TYR A 101 16.11 -15.11 -6.16
CA TYR A 101 17.36 -14.42 -5.90
C TYR A 101 17.34 -13.86 -4.47
N ARG A 102 18.38 -14.17 -3.68
CA ARG A 102 18.50 -13.66 -2.30
C ARG A 102 19.28 -12.36 -2.32
N LEU A 103 18.65 -11.29 -1.86
CA LEU A 103 19.28 -9.98 -1.68
C LEU A 103 20.04 -9.89 -0.35
N ASP A 104 19.49 -10.55 0.67
CA ASP A 104 20.12 -10.75 1.97
C ASP A 104 19.60 -12.05 2.65
N GLY A 105 19.77 -12.18 3.96
CA GLY A 105 19.41 -13.40 4.72
C GLY A 105 17.92 -13.74 4.67
N ASP A 106 17.04 -12.74 4.56
CA ASP A 106 15.59 -12.88 4.64
C ASP A 106 14.81 -12.15 3.53
N THR A 107 15.51 -11.38 2.69
CA THR A 107 14.89 -10.63 1.58
C THR A 107 15.16 -11.32 0.25
N VAL A 108 14.12 -11.82 -0.38
CA VAL A 108 14.23 -12.58 -1.62
C VAL A 108 13.37 -12.01 -2.73
N MET A 109 13.79 -12.22 -3.96
CA MET A 109 13.04 -11.91 -5.18
C MET A 109 12.67 -13.18 -5.93
N SER A 110 11.45 -13.28 -6.38
CA SER A 110 10.99 -14.16 -7.46
C SER A 110 10.82 -13.36 -8.74
N HIS A 111 10.56 -14.02 -9.85
CA HIS A 111 10.37 -13.36 -11.15
C HIS A 111 9.28 -12.25 -11.12
N GLY A 112 8.22 -12.42 -10.31
CA GLY A 112 7.12 -11.44 -10.19
C GLY A 112 7.34 -10.36 -9.13
N SER A 113 8.42 -10.42 -8.34
CA SER A 113 8.59 -9.58 -7.13
C SER A 113 8.71 -8.09 -7.43
N LEU A 114 9.48 -7.72 -8.44
CA LEU A 114 9.70 -6.30 -8.76
C LEU A 114 8.40 -5.64 -9.26
N LYS A 115 7.63 -6.34 -10.09
CA LYS A 115 6.34 -5.85 -10.55
C LYS A 115 5.36 -5.70 -9.39
N ALA A 116 5.30 -6.68 -8.48
CA ALA A 116 4.47 -6.60 -7.27
C ALA A 116 4.90 -5.41 -6.38
N ALA A 117 6.21 -5.21 -6.16
CA ALA A 117 6.73 -4.08 -5.38
C ALA A 117 6.37 -2.71 -5.99
N ARG A 118 6.42 -2.60 -7.32
CA ARG A 118 6.01 -1.36 -8.01
C ARG A 118 4.52 -1.07 -7.83
N HIS A 119 3.66 -2.07 -7.89
CA HIS A 119 2.22 -1.90 -7.59
C HIS A 119 2.00 -1.62 -6.10
N ALA A 120 2.79 -2.21 -5.19
CA ALA A 120 2.68 -1.94 -3.76
C ALA A 120 3.01 -0.47 -3.43
N ALA A 121 4.08 0.09 -3.99
CA ALA A 121 4.40 1.50 -3.87
C ALA A 121 3.35 2.39 -4.57
N GLY A 122 2.86 1.98 -5.73
CA GLY A 122 1.80 2.66 -6.47
C GLY A 122 0.49 2.73 -5.72
N ALA A 123 0.11 1.65 -5.03
CA ALA A 123 -1.08 1.62 -4.17
C ALA A 123 -1.04 2.70 -3.09
N VAL A 124 0.11 2.93 -2.45
CA VAL A 124 0.23 3.96 -1.40
C VAL A 124 0.16 5.36 -2.00
N VAL A 125 0.78 5.60 -3.16
CA VAL A 125 0.65 6.86 -3.90
C VAL A 125 -0.81 7.12 -4.28
N GLN A 126 -1.49 6.12 -4.85
CA GLN A 126 -2.90 6.19 -5.23
C GLN A 126 -3.81 6.44 -4.01
N ALA A 127 -3.48 5.83 -2.85
CA ALA A 127 -4.17 6.07 -1.59
C ALA A 127 -4.07 7.54 -1.16
N VAL A 128 -2.85 8.11 -1.22
CA VAL A 128 -2.62 9.53 -0.94
C VAL A 128 -3.47 10.40 -1.88
N ASP A 129 -3.44 10.13 -3.18
CA ASP A 129 -4.21 10.89 -4.17
C ASP A 129 -5.72 10.81 -3.90
N MET A 130 -6.23 9.63 -3.56
CA MET A 130 -7.66 9.47 -3.27
C MET A 130 -8.09 10.23 -2.02
N VAL A 131 -7.27 10.23 -0.97
CA VAL A 131 -7.56 10.94 0.28
C VAL A 131 -7.43 12.45 0.08
N MET A 132 -6.35 12.91 -0.53
CA MET A 132 -6.11 14.33 -0.76
C MET A 132 -7.15 14.96 -1.69
N ASN A 133 -7.60 14.24 -2.71
CA ASN A 133 -8.67 14.66 -3.62
C ASN A 133 -10.08 14.41 -3.08
N LYS A 134 -10.23 14.05 -1.79
CA LYS A 134 -11.51 13.80 -1.11
C LYS A 134 -12.38 12.72 -1.77
N LYS A 135 -11.77 11.80 -2.51
CA LYS A 135 -12.44 10.62 -3.09
C LYS A 135 -12.63 9.52 -2.06
N ALA A 136 -11.78 9.51 -1.00
CA ALA A 136 -11.88 8.65 0.16
C ALA A 136 -11.46 9.40 1.43
N TRP A 137 -11.85 8.90 2.60
CA TRP A 137 -11.38 9.41 3.89
C TRP A 137 -10.21 8.61 4.43
N HIS A 138 -10.25 7.32 4.16
CA HIS A 138 -9.24 6.38 4.58
C HIS A 138 -8.92 5.45 3.42
N ALA A 139 -7.71 4.95 3.40
CA ALA A 139 -7.28 3.91 2.48
C ALA A 139 -6.64 2.77 3.25
N PHE A 140 -6.92 1.54 2.83
CA PHE A 140 -6.24 0.34 3.26
C PHE A 140 -5.57 -0.29 2.04
N CYS A 141 -4.24 -0.27 2.04
CA CYS A 141 -3.43 -0.86 0.97
C CYS A 141 -3.06 -2.29 1.38
N ALA A 142 -3.79 -3.27 0.83
CA ALA A 142 -3.49 -4.69 1.02
C ALA A 142 -2.44 -5.11 -0.01
N VAL A 143 -1.18 -4.87 0.30
CA VAL A 143 -0.07 -4.96 -0.64
C VAL A 143 1.02 -5.94 -0.20
N ARG A 144 1.74 -6.48 -1.16
CA ARG A 144 2.94 -7.30 -1.03
C ARG A 144 3.89 -7.02 -2.20
N PRO A 145 5.23 -7.10 -1.97
CA PRO A 145 5.93 -7.22 -0.69
C PRO A 145 5.71 -6.02 0.22
N PRO A 146 6.08 -6.12 1.52
CA PRO A 146 6.09 -4.98 2.43
C PRO A 146 7.15 -3.94 2.01
N GLY A 147 7.23 -2.79 2.70
CA GLY A 147 8.10 -1.70 2.23
C GLY A 147 8.87 -0.97 3.32
N HIS A 148 8.45 -1.02 4.56
CA HIS A 148 8.94 -0.12 5.63
C HIS A 148 10.39 -0.36 6.04
N HIS A 149 10.96 -1.55 5.80
CA HIS A 149 12.36 -1.86 6.08
C HIS A 149 13.33 -1.52 4.93
N ALA A 150 12.82 -1.23 3.71
CA ALA A 150 13.71 -0.88 2.61
C ALA A 150 14.36 0.48 2.86
N HIS A 151 15.69 0.53 2.69
CA HIS A 151 16.45 1.79 2.65
C HIS A 151 16.30 2.46 1.29
N SER A 152 16.85 3.65 1.14
CA SER A 152 16.82 4.35 -0.15
C SER A 152 17.51 3.54 -1.27
N ASP A 153 18.58 2.84 -0.95
CA ASP A 153 19.47 2.13 -1.89
C ASP A 153 19.75 0.67 -1.54
N LYS A 154 18.99 0.10 -0.58
CA LYS A 154 19.17 -1.29 -0.12
C LYS A 154 17.83 -1.92 0.26
N ALA A 155 17.58 -3.11 -0.25
CA ALA A 155 16.48 -3.98 0.20
C ALA A 155 16.81 -4.57 1.59
N SER A 156 15.79 -4.77 2.42
CA SER A 156 15.94 -5.34 3.76
C SER A 156 14.59 -5.80 4.32
N GLY A 157 14.57 -6.81 5.20
CA GLY A 157 13.38 -7.20 5.93
C GLY A 157 12.19 -7.52 5.02
N PHE A 158 12.36 -8.34 4.00
CA PHE A 158 11.38 -8.69 2.96
C PHE A 158 11.04 -7.54 1.99
N CYS A 159 11.52 -6.31 2.24
CA CYS A 159 11.12 -5.09 1.54
C CYS A 159 12.09 -4.77 0.39
N LEU A 160 11.55 -4.58 -0.80
CA LEU A 160 12.31 -4.19 -2.00
C LEU A 160 12.27 -2.67 -2.21
N LEU A 161 11.10 -2.06 -2.10
CA LEU A 161 10.86 -0.63 -2.24
C LEU A 161 10.15 -0.12 -0.99
N ASN A 162 10.49 1.09 -0.55
CA ASN A 162 9.84 1.67 0.61
C ASN A 162 8.50 2.32 0.22
N ASN A 163 7.44 1.54 0.30
CA ASN A 163 6.08 1.95 -0.07
C ASN A 163 5.63 3.19 0.72
N VAL A 164 5.90 3.21 2.05
CA VAL A 164 5.49 4.29 2.95
C VAL A 164 6.25 5.57 2.64
N ALA A 165 7.58 5.50 2.56
CA ALA A 165 8.40 6.66 2.21
C ALA A 165 8.03 7.22 0.82
N THR A 166 7.70 6.35 -0.14
CA THR A 166 7.25 6.76 -1.47
C THR A 166 5.93 7.55 -1.40
N GLY A 167 4.96 7.10 -0.59
CA GLY A 167 3.73 7.84 -0.35
C GLY A 167 3.96 9.17 0.36
N VAL A 168 4.84 9.21 1.35
CA VAL A 168 5.23 10.45 2.07
C VAL A 168 5.86 11.45 1.10
N MET A 169 6.85 11.04 0.33
CA MET A 169 7.52 11.92 -0.62
C MET A 169 6.59 12.40 -1.73
N HIS A 170 5.67 11.54 -2.19
CA HIS A 170 4.62 11.94 -3.11
C HIS A 170 3.70 13.02 -2.50
N ALA A 171 3.26 12.83 -1.25
CA ALA A 171 2.40 13.80 -0.57
C ALA A 171 3.07 15.17 -0.37
N ILE A 172 4.38 15.18 -0.10
CA ILE A 172 5.17 16.40 -0.01
C ILE A 172 5.29 17.06 -1.38
N ALA A 173 5.68 16.31 -2.40
CA ALA A 173 5.97 16.86 -3.74
C ALA A 173 4.70 17.35 -4.45
N GLU A 174 3.62 16.58 -4.42
CA GLU A 174 2.39 16.86 -5.16
C GLU A 174 1.45 17.80 -4.41
N TYR A 175 1.29 17.59 -3.09
CA TYR A 175 0.32 18.32 -2.27
C TYR A 175 0.96 19.36 -1.34
N ARG A 176 2.29 19.51 -1.37
CA ARG A 176 3.06 20.48 -0.57
C ARG A 176 2.79 20.35 0.94
N LEU A 177 2.54 19.12 1.41
CA LEU A 177 2.34 18.89 2.83
C LEU A 177 3.65 19.14 3.60
N GLN A 178 3.56 19.91 4.68
CA GLN A 178 4.73 20.25 5.51
C GLN A 178 4.90 19.32 6.70
N ARG A 179 3.86 18.60 7.10
CA ARG A 179 3.86 17.70 8.26
C ARG A 179 3.12 16.43 7.93
N ILE A 180 3.80 15.31 8.07
CA ILE A 180 3.26 13.97 7.87
C ILE A 180 3.75 13.12 9.04
N ALA A 181 2.88 12.35 9.65
CA ALA A 181 3.23 11.36 10.66
C ALA A 181 3.16 9.96 10.05
N VAL A 182 4.15 9.14 10.34
CA VAL A 182 4.15 7.70 10.09
C VAL A 182 4.18 7.00 11.44
N ILE A 183 3.28 6.06 11.66
CA ILE A 183 3.21 5.24 12.87
C ILE A 183 3.39 3.80 12.42
N ASP A 184 4.43 3.15 12.93
CA ASP A 184 4.81 1.76 12.64
C ASP A 184 4.87 0.98 13.95
N PHE A 185 4.16 -0.18 14.07
CA PHE A 185 3.99 -0.94 15.30
C PHE A 185 3.96 -2.45 15.07
#